data_84b63bb644f3e6dc1ea2de3cb44c3bb4
#
_entry.id   84b63bb644f3e6dc1ea2de3cb44c3bb4
#
_cell.length_a   1.000
_cell.length_b   1.000
_cell.length_c   1.000
_cell.angle_alpha   90.00
_cell.angle_beta   90.00
_cell.angle_gamma   90.00
#
_symmetry.space_group_name_H-M   'P 1'
#
loop_
_entity.id
_entity.type
_entity.pdbx_description
1 polymer ?
#
loop_
_entity_poly.entity_id
_entity_poly.type
_entity_poly.pdbx_seq_one_letter_code
_entity_poly.pdbx_strand_id
1 'polypeptide(L)'
;MIDLSSIVDSFTSILSIKILFLFLLGTFAGIAIGALPGLTTTMGVSLLISFTWGMEWIEAIVLIVSLHIGGTYGGSTSAIFLNIPGTPASAATALDGYPMAQRGEGGLARGIATFQSFLGTIFAAILFLVASPLLIDLGMNFGSWEYFLLAMFGIIISANLTAESLVKGLISGFLGLAIATIGMDKITGVQRFTFGESALMDGFSLIAILIGIFGIAEVIDSLMQLKPPLKPENSKSVLPTWKMLMKFLPIGIRSSGVGAITGAIPGVGADVAAWVSYDIQRRKSKSPETFGKGNPEGIVAAETANNACVPGSYVPMLTLGIPGDAVTAVIIGGLLLHGLQPGPLLTTQNPDIFYQFFVIIIVASVFMLVCGLFFTFLFQKVLAVPKSVILLIVTVLSVVGTFAVNNRTFDIAVMIAFGIVGFMMRKVGLAAPPLVLGIILGLMAEQNFRRAMVSADYSFLPFVTRPISLFLLVCIIFILLNQNQFLTKQFRRLRKNKG
;
A
#
# COMPACT_ATOMS: atom_id res chain seq x y z
N MET A 1 -16.19 -2.53 23.07
CA MET A 1 -17.46 -2.14 22.33
C MET A 1 -17.13 -0.94 21.45
N ILE A 2 -17.73 -0.87 20.27
CA ILE A 2 -17.57 0.30 19.39
C ILE A 2 -18.23 1.50 20.09
N ASP A 3 -17.47 2.58 20.27
CA ASP A 3 -17.95 3.79 20.90
C ASP A 3 -18.50 4.76 19.84
N LEU A 4 -19.82 4.94 19.83
CA LEU A 4 -20.51 5.80 18.87
C LEU A 4 -20.19 7.28 19.13
N SER A 5 -19.96 7.67 20.40
CA SER A 5 -19.61 9.06 20.75
C SER A 5 -18.26 9.43 20.16
N SER A 6 -17.25 8.57 20.28
CA SER A 6 -15.92 8.78 19.67
C SER A 6 -15.98 8.88 18.15
N ILE A 7 -16.88 8.17 17.47
CA ILE A 7 -17.08 8.32 16.02
C ILE A 7 -17.66 9.70 15.70
N VAL A 8 -18.66 10.17 16.45
CA VAL A 8 -19.26 11.49 16.24
C VAL A 8 -18.25 12.60 16.52
N ASP A 9 -17.49 12.49 17.59
CA ASP A 9 -16.42 13.46 17.94
C ASP A 9 -15.32 13.48 16.87
N SER A 10 -14.92 12.32 16.38
CA SER A 10 -13.99 12.20 15.26
C SER A 10 -14.52 12.84 13.99
N PHE A 11 -15.83 12.68 13.70
CA PHE A 11 -16.45 13.31 12.53
C PHE A 11 -16.48 14.83 12.67
N THR A 12 -16.83 15.35 13.83
CA THR A 12 -16.87 16.83 14.06
C THR A 12 -15.47 17.45 14.01
N SER A 13 -14.44 16.74 14.46
CA SER A 13 -13.05 17.22 14.45
C SER A 13 -12.49 17.47 13.04
N ILE A 14 -13.00 16.76 12.03
CA ILE A 14 -12.54 16.87 10.64
C ILE A 14 -13.40 17.78 9.75
N LEU A 15 -14.44 18.43 10.30
CA LEU A 15 -15.36 19.29 9.52
C LEU A 15 -14.87 20.73 9.32
N SER A 16 -13.60 21.03 9.51
CA SER A 16 -13.07 22.36 9.19
C SER A 16 -12.90 22.56 7.68
N ILE A 17 -13.09 23.80 7.20
CA ILE A 17 -12.90 24.13 5.77
C ILE A 17 -11.51 23.74 5.29
N LYS A 18 -10.47 23.93 6.13
CA LYS A 18 -9.10 23.54 5.85
C LYS A 18 -8.98 22.05 5.60
N ILE A 19 -9.55 21.23 6.49
CA ILE A 19 -9.49 19.76 6.38
C ILE A 19 -10.31 19.25 5.17
N LEU A 20 -11.49 19.82 4.90
CA LEU A 20 -12.27 19.49 3.70
C LEU A 20 -11.50 19.82 2.41
N PHE A 21 -10.76 20.92 2.39
CA PHE A 21 -9.87 21.25 1.27
C PHE A 21 -8.73 20.25 1.13
N LEU A 22 -8.15 19.75 2.24
CA LEU A 22 -7.12 18.71 2.21
C LEU A 22 -7.67 17.37 1.69
N PHE A 23 -8.91 16.98 2.03
CA PHE A 23 -9.58 15.84 1.43
C PHE A 23 -9.70 15.98 -0.10
N LEU A 24 -10.15 17.14 -0.57
CA LEU A 24 -10.28 17.41 -2.00
C LEU A 24 -8.92 17.35 -2.70
N LEU A 25 -7.91 18.02 -2.14
CA LEU A 25 -6.56 18.11 -2.69
C LEU A 25 -5.91 16.73 -2.74
N GLY A 26 -5.93 15.98 -1.64
CA GLY A 26 -5.35 14.63 -1.56
C GLY A 26 -6.02 13.66 -2.51
N THR A 27 -7.35 13.65 -2.55
CA THR A 27 -8.11 12.78 -3.45
C THR A 27 -7.85 13.12 -4.91
N PHE A 28 -7.87 14.41 -5.27
CA PHE A 28 -7.61 14.87 -6.63
C PHE A 28 -6.19 14.50 -7.08
N ALA A 29 -5.18 14.81 -6.24
CA ALA A 29 -3.79 14.44 -6.51
C ALA A 29 -3.63 12.93 -6.64
N GLY A 30 -4.28 12.15 -5.76
CA GLY A 30 -4.28 10.70 -5.82
C GLY A 30 -4.83 10.18 -7.14
N ILE A 31 -6.03 10.60 -7.54
CA ILE A 31 -6.64 10.18 -8.81
C ILE A 31 -5.74 10.57 -9.99
N ALA A 32 -5.16 11.77 -9.98
CA ALA A 32 -4.26 12.23 -11.03
C ALA A 32 -3.00 11.36 -11.13
N ILE A 33 -2.34 11.08 -10.00
CA ILE A 33 -1.14 10.23 -9.95
C ILE A 33 -1.48 8.80 -10.38
N GLY A 34 -2.54 8.22 -9.83
CA GLY A 34 -2.96 6.87 -10.18
C GLY A 34 -3.39 6.71 -11.64
N ALA A 35 -3.96 7.76 -12.26
CA ALA A 35 -4.35 7.73 -13.67
C ALA A 35 -3.16 7.81 -14.63
N LEU A 36 -2.00 8.29 -14.19
CA LEU A 36 -0.82 8.47 -15.05
C LEU A 36 0.00 7.17 -15.11
N PRO A 37 0.07 6.49 -16.27
CA PRO A 37 0.84 5.26 -16.40
C PRO A 37 2.33 5.45 -16.05
N GLY A 38 2.82 4.58 -15.18
CA GLY A 38 4.19 4.61 -14.69
C GLY A 38 4.40 5.49 -13.45
N LEU A 39 3.34 6.10 -12.89
CA LEU A 39 3.38 6.64 -11.54
C LEU A 39 2.62 5.68 -10.61
N THR A 40 3.14 5.48 -9.41
CA THR A 40 2.50 4.60 -8.44
C THR A 40 1.91 5.39 -7.28
N THR A 41 0.84 4.88 -6.69
CA THR A 41 0.27 5.46 -5.47
C THR A 41 1.31 5.53 -4.36
N THR A 42 2.18 4.51 -4.25
CA THR A 42 3.30 4.47 -3.29
C THR A 42 4.24 5.65 -3.48
N MET A 43 4.60 5.95 -4.73
CA MET A 43 5.42 7.13 -5.05
C MET A 43 4.72 8.43 -4.66
N GLY A 44 3.43 8.56 -5.00
CA GLY A 44 2.65 9.74 -4.65
C GLY A 44 2.59 9.98 -3.15
N VAL A 45 2.34 8.94 -2.36
CA VAL A 45 2.32 9.01 -0.89
C VAL A 45 3.71 9.33 -0.35
N SER A 46 4.78 8.70 -0.87
CA SER A 46 6.15 8.96 -0.39
C SER A 46 6.60 10.41 -0.62
N LEU A 47 6.22 11.00 -1.75
CA LEU A 47 6.45 12.42 -2.01
C LEU A 47 5.64 13.31 -1.06
N LEU A 48 4.36 12.98 -0.89
CA LEU A 48 3.44 13.82 -0.13
C LEU A 48 3.82 13.91 1.36
N ILE A 49 4.28 12.81 1.95
CA ILE A 49 4.66 12.77 3.37
C ILE A 49 5.67 13.85 3.73
N SER A 50 6.65 14.13 2.87
CA SER A 50 7.65 15.16 3.15
C SER A 50 7.06 16.57 3.22
N PHE A 51 5.94 16.83 2.55
CA PHE A 51 5.23 18.11 2.60
C PHE A 51 4.26 18.20 3.78
N THR A 52 4.02 17.11 4.50
CA THR A 52 3.20 17.14 5.72
C THR A 52 3.99 17.57 6.95
N TRP A 53 5.30 17.70 6.85
CA TRP A 53 6.14 18.18 7.95
C TRP A 53 5.70 19.59 8.38
N GLY A 54 5.42 19.78 9.68
CA GLY A 54 4.88 21.03 10.21
C GLY A 54 3.34 21.15 10.14
N MET A 55 2.63 20.20 9.54
CA MET A 55 1.17 20.07 9.66
C MET A 55 0.81 19.39 10.99
N GLU A 56 -0.41 19.59 11.45
CA GLU A 56 -0.98 18.74 12.49
C GLU A 56 -1.12 17.31 11.96
N TRP A 57 -0.94 16.33 12.83
CA TRP A 57 -0.97 14.91 12.41
C TRP A 57 -2.28 14.51 11.72
N ILE A 58 -3.43 15.06 12.16
CA ILE A 58 -4.72 14.78 11.55
C ILE A 58 -4.80 15.31 10.11
N GLU A 59 -4.26 16.50 9.86
CA GLU A 59 -4.19 17.12 8.54
C GLU A 59 -3.34 16.30 7.58
N ALA A 60 -2.19 15.84 8.08
CA ALA A 60 -1.28 14.97 7.33
C ALA A 60 -1.95 13.65 6.94
N ILE A 61 -2.62 12.99 7.89
CA ILE A 61 -3.29 11.70 7.63
C ILE A 61 -4.47 11.86 6.68
N VAL A 62 -5.27 12.90 6.82
CA VAL A 62 -6.35 13.22 5.87
C VAL A 62 -5.81 13.32 4.45
N LEU A 63 -4.73 14.07 4.26
CA LEU A 63 -4.11 14.27 2.95
C LEU A 63 -3.55 12.97 2.38
N ILE A 64 -2.83 12.19 3.20
CA ILE A 64 -2.19 10.93 2.82
C ILE A 64 -3.22 9.84 2.49
N VAL A 65 -4.23 9.64 3.36
CA VAL A 65 -5.27 8.63 3.16
C VAL A 65 -6.13 8.97 1.94
N SER A 66 -6.45 10.24 1.75
CA SER A 66 -7.20 10.70 0.57
C SER A 66 -6.43 10.44 -0.73
N LEU A 67 -5.11 10.68 -0.73
CA LEU A 67 -4.27 10.36 -1.87
C LEU A 67 -4.21 8.85 -2.10
N HIS A 68 -4.10 8.04 -1.04
CA HIS A 68 -4.07 6.58 -1.17
C HIS A 68 -5.35 6.03 -1.81
N ILE A 69 -6.52 6.42 -1.29
CA ILE A 69 -7.83 5.99 -1.82
C ILE A 69 -8.02 6.47 -3.26
N GLY A 70 -7.73 7.75 -3.50
CA GLY A 70 -7.82 8.34 -4.84
C GLY A 70 -6.85 7.71 -5.84
N GLY A 71 -5.61 7.44 -5.43
CA GLY A 71 -4.58 6.87 -6.28
C GLY A 71 -4.86 5.41 -6.66
N THR A 72 -5.40 4.65 -5.72
CA THR A 72 -5.82 3.27 -5.97
C THR A 72 -6.94 3.21 -7.02
N TYR A 73 -7.96 4.07 -6.91
CA TYR A 73 -9.02 4.20 -7.91
C TYR A 73 -8.52 4.78 -9.25
N GLY A 74 -7.60 5.76 -9.19
CA GLY A 74 -7.18 6.54 -10.37
C GLY A 74 -6.66 5.70 -11.53
N GLY A 75 -6.00 4.58 -11.21
CA GLY A 75 -5.46 3.62 -12.18
C GLY A 75 -6.50 3.03 -13.14
N SER A 76 -7.76 2.94 -12.71
CA SER A 76 -8.86 2.45 -13.55
C SER A 76 -9.11 3.33 -14.77
N THR A 77 -8.87 4.64 -14.67
CA THR A 77 -9.12 5.59 -15.76
C THR A 77 -8.26 5.28 -16.99
N SER A 78 -6.95 5.15 -16.82
CA SER A 78 -6.06 4.80 -17.93
C SER A 78 -6.22 3.35 -18.37
N ALA A 79 -6.53 2.44 -17.46
CA ALA A 79 -6.84 1.05 -17.78
C ALA A 79 -8.03 0.94 -18.73
N ILE A 80 -9.12 1.67 -18.47
CA ILE A 80 -10.35 1.64 -19.26
C ILE A 80 -10.15 2.34 -20.60
N PHE A 81 -9.58 3.56 -20.64
CA PHE A 81 -9.52 4.34 -21.86
C PHE A 81 -8.31 4.07 -22.75
N LEU A 82 -7.20 3.58 -22.21
CA LEU A 82 -5.94 3.45 -22.92
C LEU A 82 -5.42 2.01 -22.99
N ASN A 83 -6.06 1.06 -22.32
CA ASN A 83 -5.55 -0.31 -22.11
C ASN A 83 -4.14 -0.33 -21.47
N ILE A 84 -3.83 0.71 -20.70
CA ILE A 84 -2.57 0.83 -19.99
C ILE A 84 -2.92 1.03 -18.51
N PRO A 85 -2.72 0.02 -17.67
CA PRO A 85 -2.99 0.15 -16.24
C PRO A 85 -2.19 1.32 -15.65
N GLY A 86 -2.87 2.25 -14.97
CA GLY A 86 -2.20 3.33 -14.25
C GLY A 86 -1.48 2.82 -13.01
N THR A 87 -2.09 1.83 -12.35
CA THR A 87 -1.53 1.09 -11.22
C THR A 87 -1.55 -0.41 -11.53
N PRO A 88 -0.67 -1.24 -10.94
CA PRO A 88 -0.70 -2.69 -11.15
C PRO A 88 -2.07 -3.31 -10.83
N ALA A 89 -2.74 -2.80 -9.80
CA ALA A 89 -4.07 -3.26 -9.39
C ALA A 89 -5.15 -3.05 -10.46
N SER A 90 -5.03 -2.03 -11.29
CA SER A 90 -5.98 -1.76 -12.37
C SER A 90 -5.78 -2.61 -13.63
N ALA A 91 -4.78 -3.50 -13.65
CA ALA A 91 -4.54 -4.40 -14.78
C ALA A 91 -5.71 -5.37 -15.01
N ALA A 92 -6.34 -5.86 -13.94
CA ALA A 92 -7.53 -6.68 -14.06
C ALA A 92 -8.73 -5.91 -14.65
N THR A 93 -8.85 -4.63 -14.30
CA THR A 93 -9.90 -3.74 -14.82
C THR A 93 -9.75 -3.49 -16.33
N ALA A 94 -8.51 -3.43 -16.84
CA ALA A 94 -8.25 -3.24 -18.26
C ALA A 94 -8.85 -4.35 -19.12
N LEU A 95 -8.92 -5.59 -18.63
CA LEU A 95 -9.41 -6.74 -19.39
C LEU A 95 -10.83 -6.55 -19.91
N ASP A 96 -11.69 -5.96 -19.11
CA ASP A 96 -13.10 -5.72 -19.49
C ASP A 96 -13.40 -4.25 -19.74
N GLY A 97 -12.69 -3.35 -19.04
CA GLY A 97 -12.90 -1.92 -19.16
C GLY A 97 -12.53 -1.36 -20.54
N TYR A 98 -11.41 -1.78 -21.09
CA TYR A 98 -10.97 -1.34 -22.42
C TYR A 98 -11.87 -1.84 -23.56
N PRO A 99 -12.26 -3.14 -23.61
CA PRO A 99 -13.24 -3.57 -24.61
C PRO A 99 -14.60 -2.85 -24.50
N MET A 100 -15.04 -2.46 -23.30
CA MET A 100 -16.21 -1.60 -23.15
C MET A 100 -15.97 -0.21 -23.75
N ALA A 101 -14.82 0.39 -23.50
CA ALA A 101 -14.46 1.70 -24.08
C ALA A 101 -14.44 1.64 -25.61
N GLN A 102 -13.88 0.59 -26.21
CA GLN A 102 -13.87 0.39 -27.66
C GLN A 102 -15.28 0.29 -28.27
N ARG A 103 -16.28 -0.15 -27.50
CA ARG A 103 -17.69 -0.15 -27.92
C ARG A 103 -18.41 1.16 -27.67
N GLY A 104 -17.71 2.23 -27.23
CA GLY A 104 -18.30 3.51 -26.86
C GLY A 104 -18.92 3.54 -25.45
N GLU A 105 -18.74 2.47 -24.64
CA GLU A 105 -19.28 2.33 -23.28
C GLU A 105 -18.25 2.73 -22.21
N GLY A 106 -17.16 3.40 -22.56
CA GLY A 106 -16.07 3.76 -21.64
C GLY A 106 -16.53 4.63 -20.47
N GLY A 107 -17.48 5.55 -20.71
CA GLY A 107 -18.09 6.35 -19.65
C GLY A 107 -18.86 5.52 -18.63
N LEU A 108 -19.60 4.50 -19.09
CA LEU A 108 -20.32 3.57 -18.23
C LEU A 108 -19.34 2.68 -17.44
N ALA A 109 -18.32 2.11 -18.09
CA ALA A 109 -17.29 1.32 -17.47
C ALA A 109 -16.62 2.08 -16.31
N ARG A 110 -16.29 3.35 -16.53
CA ARG A 110 -15.74 4.24 -15.52
C ARG A 110 -16.72 4.56 -14.40
N GLY A 111 -17.98 4.85 -14.72
CA GLY A 111 -19.01 5.08 -13.71
C GLY A 111 -19.20 3.87 -12.80
N ILE A 112 -19.18 2.65 -13.36
CA ILE A 112 -19.18 1.39 -12.60
C ILE A 112 -17.94 1.32 -11.71
N ALA A 113 -16.74 1.52 -12.27
CA ALA A 113 -15.49 1.50 -11.51
C ALA A 113 -15.52 2.46 -10.33
N THR A 114 -15.91 3.73 -10.55
CA THR A 114 -15.99 4.76 -9.51
C THR A 114 -16.93 4.35 -8.36
N PHE A 115 -18.13 3.90 -8.71
CA PHE A 115 -19.12 3.55 -7.70
C PHE A 115 -18.73 2.28 -6.93
N GLN A 116 -18.15 1.31 -7.61
CA GLN A 116 -17.72 0.06 -6.99
C GLN A 116 -16.49 0.23 -6.11
N SER A 117 -15.55 1.11 -6.49
CA SER A 117 -14.43 1.51 -5.65
C SER A 117 -14.90 2.20 -4.36
N PHE A 118 -15.90 3.10 -4.47
CA PHE A 118 -16.55 3.71 -3.32
C PHE A 118 -17.19 2.67 -2.39
N LEU A 119 -18.02 1.78 -2.92
CA LEU A 119 -18.65 0.72 -2.13
C LEU A 119 -17.63 -0.20 -1.48
N GLY A 120 -16.59 -0.59 -2.22
CA GLY A 120 -15.51 -1.41 -1.70
C GLY A 120 -14.82 -0.79 -0.50
N THR A 121 -14.48 0.49 -0.59
CA THR A 121 -13.88 1.23 0.53
C THR A 121 -14.81 1.31 1.72
N ILE A 122 -16.10 1.63 1.54
CA ILE A 122 -17.08 1.73 2.64
C ILE A 122 -17.23 0.38 3.37
N PHE A 123 -17.46 -0.71 2.63
CA PHE A 123 -17.62 -2.03 3.25
C PHE A 123 -16.35 -2.46 3.99
N ALA A 124 -15.18 -2.22 3.42
CA ALA A 124 -13.92 -2.56 4.08
C ALA A 124 -13.62 -1.66 5.28
N ALA A 125 -14.06 -0.38 5.25
CA ALA A 125 -13.98 0.50 6.42
C ALA A 125 -14.84 -0.01 7.58
N ILE A 126 -16.03 -0.53 7.30
CA ILE A 126 -16.87 -1.17 8.33
C ILE A 126 -16.17 -2.42 8.89
N LEU A 127 -15.56 -3.25 8.01
CA LEU A 127 -14.79 -4.40 8.47
C LEU A 127 -13.57 -3.97 9.29
N PHE A 128 -12.88 -2.89 8.92
CA PHE A 128 -11.80 -2.27 9.69
C PHE A 128 -12.29 -1.91 11.10
N LEU A 129 -13.43 -1.22 11.22
CA LEU A 129 -14.01 -0.82 12.51
C LEU A 129 -14.34 -2.03 13.40
N VAL A 130 -14.84 -3.13 12.82
CA VAL A 130 -15.25 -4.33 13.55
C VAL A 130 -14.07 -5.23 13.88
N ALA A 131 -13.10 -5.38 12.98
CA ALA A 131 -11.98 -6.32 13.13
C ALA A 131 -10.85 -5.76 14.01
N SER A 132 -10.65 -4.43 14.01
CA SER A 132 -9.50 -3.85 14.70
C SER A 132 -9.51 -4.02 16.21
N PRO A 133 -10.63 -3.87 16.94
CA PRO A 133 -10.65 -4.15 18.39
C PRO A 133 -10.18 -5.56 18.74
N LEU A 134 -10.58 -6.56 17.94
CA LEU A 134 -10.15 -7.94 18.14
C LEU A 134 -8.63 -8.10 17.98
N LEU A 135 -8.05 -7.44 16.99
CA LEU A 135 -6.60 -7.49 16.78
C LEU A 135 -5.82 -6.66 17.80
N ILE A 136 -6.39 -5.57 18.33
CA ILE A 136 -5.82 -4.83 19.45
C ILE A 136 -5.74 -5.71 20.68
N ASP A 137 -6.84 -6.38 21.05
CA ASP A 137 -6.88 -7.28 22.18
C ASP A 137 -5.88 -8.44 22.05
N LEU A 138 -5.75 -8.99 20.84
CA LEU A 138 -4.72 -9.98 20.55
C LEU A 138 -3.30 -9.39 20.69
N GLY A 139 -3.08 -8.20 20.16
CA GLY A 139 -1.78 -7.52 20.23
C GLY A 139 -1.35 -7.15 21.65
N MET A 140 -2.30 -6.87 22.54
CA MET A 140 -2.01 -6.60 23.96
C MET A 140 -1.44 -7.82 24.69
N ASN A 141 -1.68 -9.04 24.19
CA ASN A 141 -1.11 -10.27 24.72
C ASN A 141 0.28 -10.57 24.15
N PHE A 142 0.80 -9.74 23.27
CA PHE A 142 2.12 -9.91 22.67
C PHE A 142 3.21 -9.43 23.64
N GLY A 143 4.20 -10.27 23.86
CA GLY A 143 5.46 -9.91 24.50
C GLY A 143 6.57 -9.74 23.46
N SER A 144 7.80 -9.59 23.91
CA SER A 144 8.97 -9.41 23.04
C SER A 144 9.19 -10.59 22.07
N TRP A 145 8.79 -11.81 22.46
CA TRP A 145 8.86 -13.00 21.62
C TRP A 145 7.95 -12.88 20.39
N GLU A 146 6.70 -12.51 20.66
CA GLU A 146 5.67 -12.38 19.63
C GLU A 146 5.98 -11.23 18.68
N TYR A 147 6.42 -10.08 19.19
CA TYR A 147 6.81 -8.94 18.36
C TYR A 147 7.99 -9.23 17.43
N PHE A 148 9.00 -9.97 17.90
CA PHE A 148 10.10 -10.42 17.05
C PHE A 148 9.60 -11.33 15.94
N LEU A 149 8.83 -12.38 16.29
CA LEU A 149 8.31 -13.33 15.32
C LEU A 149 7.33 -12.65 14.33
N LEU A 150 6.55 -11.69 14.80
CA LEU A 150 5.62 -10.93 13.98
C LEU A 150 6.35 -10.07 12.93
N ALA A 151 7.45 -9.42 13.33
CA ALA A 151 8.31 -8.67 12.41
C ALA A 151 8.93 -9.59 11.35
N MET A 152 9.47 -10.74 11.77
CA MET A 152 10.02 -11.73 10.85
C MET A 152 8.95 -12.32 9.93
N PHE A 153 7.75 -12.60 10.44
CA PHE A 153 6.62 -13.06 9.64
C PHE A 153 6.23 -12.03 8.58
N GLY A 154 6.13 -10.74 8.94
CA GLY A 154 5.82 -9.67 7.99
C GLY A 154 6.84 -9.56 6.85
N ILE A 155 8.14 -9.64 7.17
CA ILE A 155 9.21 -9.62 6.16
C ILE A 155 9.15 -10.86 5.26
N ILE A 156 8.99 -12.06 5.84
CA ILE A 156 8.99 -13.32 5.10
C ILE A 156 7.76 -13.46 4.20
N ILE A 157 6.57 -13.08 4.70
CA ILE A 157 5.35 -13.15 3.89
C ILE A 157 5.39 -12.13 2.74
N SER A 158 5.89 -10.92 2.98
CA SER A 158 6.11 -9.93 1.92
C SER A 158 7.11 -10.44 0.88
N ALA A 159 8.22 -11.06 1.32
CA ALA A 159 9.20 -11.66 0.44
C ALA A 159 8.59 -12.76 -0.46
N ASN A 160 7.68 -13.55 0.10
CA ASN A 160 7.02 -14.64 -0.62
C ASN A 160 6.00 -14.16 -1.67
N LEU A 161 5.32 -13.06 -1.40
CA LEU A 161 4.19 -12.60 -2.22
C LEU A 161 4.56 -11.55 -3.27
N THR A 162 5.59 -10.75 -3.01
CA THR A 162 5.94 -9.61 -3.89
C THR A 162 7.15 -9.86 -4.79
N ALA A 163 7.99 -10.83 -4.46
CA ALA A 163 9.19 -11.12 -5.24
C ALA A 163 8.95 -12.24 -6.28
N GLU A 164 9.73 -12.23 -7.36
CA GLU A 164 9.74 -13.31 -8.37
C GLU A 164 10.08 -14.69 -7.77
N SER A 165 10.86 -14.70 -6.69
CA SER A 165 11.18 -15.89 -5.90
C SER A 165 11.37 -15.52 -4.44
N LEU A 166 11.04 -16.45 -3.53
CA LEU A 166 11.24 -16.26 -2.09
C LEU A 166 12.69 -15.89 -1.76
N VAL A 167 13.67 -16.50 -2.43
CA VAL A 167 15.09 -16.22 -2.20
C VAL A 167 15.42 -14.77 -2.50
N LYS A 168 14.96 -14.22 -3.64
CA LYS A 168 15.13 -12.81 -3.98
C LYS A 168 14.43 -11.90 -2.98
N GLY A 169 13.22 -12.27 -2.55
CA GLY A 169 12.48 -11.53 -1.53
C GLY A 169 13.19 -11.53 -0.17
N LEU A 170 13.70 -12.68 0.27
CA LEU A 170 14.47 -12.78 1.52
C LEU A 170 15.78 -11.98 1.45
N ILE A 171 16.52 -12.04 0.34
CA ILE A 171 17.72 -11.20 0.14
C ILE A 171 17.33 -9.71 0.31
N SER A 172 16.24 -9.28 -0.31
CA SER A 172 15.75 -7.92 -0.19
C SER A 172 15.39 -7.56 1.26
N GLY A 173 14.64 -8.42 1.97
CA GLY A 173 14.27 -8.21 3.36
C GLY A 173 15.47 -8.18 4.33
N PHE A 174 16.41 -9.10 4.16
CA PHE A 174 17.65 -9.12 4.98
C PHE A 174 18.57 -7.94 4.69
N LEU A 175 18.66 -7.45 3.45
CA LEU A 175 19.32 -6.18 3.14
C LEU A 175 18.66 -5.02 3.89
N GLY A 176 17.34 -5.00 3.96
CA GLY A 176 16.60 -4.00 4.75
C GLY A 176 16.93 -4.09 6.24
N LEU A 177 16.96 -5.28 6.81
CA LEU A 177 17.37 -5.50 8.20
C LEU A 177 18.82 -5.02 8.45
N ALA A 178 19.73 -5.30 7.53
CA ALA A 178 21.14 -4.86 7.62
C ALA A 178 21.23 -3.32 7.59
N ILE A 179 20.48 -2.65 6.70
CA ILE A 179 20.43 -1.19 6.63
C ILE A 179 19.87 -0.59 7.93
N ALA A 180 18.86 -1.22 8.55
CA ALA A 180 18.30 -0.79 9.82
C ALA A 180 19.28 -0.84 11.01
N THR A 181 20.40 -1.57 10.87
CA THR A 181 21.44 -1.63 11.92
C THR A 181 22.41 -0.46 11.89
N ILE A 182 22.40 0.36 10.83
CA ILE A 182 23.28 1.53 10.68
C ILE A 182 22.83 2.63 11.63
N GLY A 183 23.76 3.18 12.40
CA GLY A 183 23.49 4.26 13.36
C GLY A 183 23.87 3.90 14.78
N MET A 184 23.26 4.59 15.74
CA MET A 184 23.48 4.34 17.16
C MET A 184 22.55 3.21 17.66
N ASP A 185 23.13 2.21 18.28
CA ASP A 185 22.38 1.16 18.97
C ASP A 185 21.59 1.78 20.15
N LYS A 186 20.27 1.73 20.08
CA LYS A 186 19.39 2.34 21.10
C LYS A 186 19.41 1.62 22.45
N ILE A 187 20.00 0.43 22.56
CA ILE A 187 20.13 -0.32 23.80
C ILE A 187 21.47 -0.04 24.48
N THR A 188 22.57 -0.08 23.70
CA THR A 188 23.94 0.03 24.23
C THR A 188 24.58 1.41 24.02
N GLY A 189 24.02 2.26 23.16
CA GLY A 189 24.59 3.55 22.78
C GLY A 189 25.83 3.48 21.88
N VAL A 190 26.20 2.27 21.41
CA VAL A 190 27.37 2.07 20.57
C VAL A 190 27.04 2.41 19.11
N GLN A 191 27.92 3.15 18.45
CA GLN A 191 27.82 3.48 17.04
C GLN A 191 28.13 2.24 16.17
N ARG A 192 27.27 1.96 15.17
CA ARG A 192 27.43 0.85 14.24
C ARG A 192 27.43 1.35 12.81
N PHE A 193 28.43 1.00 12.06
CA PHE A 193 28.55 1.30 10.61
C PHE A 193 28.38 2.78 10.26
N THR A 194 28.74 3.70 11.17
CA THR A 194 28.69 5.15 10.94
C THR A 194 29.91 5.68 10.21
N PHE A 195 31.01 4.92 10.18
CA PHE A 195 32.29 5.28 9.52
C PHE A 195 32.82 6.66 9.96
N GLY A 196 32.45 7.13 11.15
CA GLY A 196 32.81 8.45 11.68
C GLY A 196 31.96 9.61 11.15
N GLU A 197 30.95 9.32 10.31
CA GLU A 197 30.04 10.35 9.78
C GLU A 197 28.93 10.63 10.79
N SER A 198 28.85 11.89 11.26
CA SER A 198 27.87 12.32 12.27
C SER A 198 26.43 12.24 11.73
N ALA A 199 26.24 12.47 10.45
CA ALA A 199 24.93 12.38 9.81
C ALA A 199 24.33 10.94 9.82
N LEU A 200 25.18 9.91 10.04
CA LEU A 200 24.75 8.51 10.17
C LEU A 200 24.47 8.09 11.61
N MET A 201 24.63 8.93 12.62
CA MET A 201 24.38 8.55 14.02
C MET A 201 22.92 8.14 14.27
N ASP A 202 21.97 8.81 13.62
CA ASP A 202 20.54 8.47 13.67
C ASP A 202 20.12 7.43 12.62
N GLY A 203 21.08 6.85 11.90
CA GLY A 203 20.84 6.01 10.72
C GLY A 203 20.45 6.83 9.49
N PHE A 204 20.00 6.14 8.46
CA PHE A 204 19.46 6.80 7.27
C PHE A 204 18.04 7.32 7.53
N SER A 205 17.73 8.51 7.01
CA SER A 205 16.36 9.04 7.01
C SER A 205 15.42 8.08 6.27
N LEU A 206 14.42 7.53 6.98
CA LEU A 206 13.44 6.63 6.40
C LEU A 206 12.72 7.27 5.21
N ILE A 207 12.37 8.56 5.33
CA ILE A 207 11.67 9.30 4.27
C ILE A 207 12.56 9.46 3.03
N ALA A 208 13.86 9.75 3.21
CA ALA A 208 14.80 9.82 2.10
C ALA A 208 14.92 8.46 1.38
N ILE A 209 14.96 7.35 2.13
CA ILE A 209 14.95 6.00 1.55
C ILE A 209 13.67 5.75 0.75
N LEU A 210 12.50 6.06 1.33
CA LEU A 210 11.19 5.81 0.70
C LEU A 210 11.02 6.61 -0.59
N ILE A 211 11.37 7.90 -0.56
CA ILE A 211 11.34 8.76 -1.76
C ILE A 211 12.35 8.25 -2.80
N GLY A 212 13.53 7.81 -2.37
CA GLY A 212 14.53 7.21 -3.25
C GLY A 212 14.00 5.97 -3.96
N ILE A 213 13.61 4.95 -3.19
CA ILE A 213 13.21 3.63 -3.69
C ILE A 213 11.92 3.70 -4.53
N PHE A 214 10.93 4.47 -4.12
CA PHE A 214 9.63 4.52 -4.79
C PHE A 214 9.49 5.72 -5.74
N GLY A 215 10.12 6.87 -5.41
CA GLY A 215 10.06 8.09 -6.23
C GLY A 215 11.14 8.13 -7.31
N ILE A 216 12.40 8.27 -6.88
CA ILE A 216 13.52 8.46 -7.83
C ILE A 216 13.76 7.22 -8.70
N ALA A 217 13.65 6.00 -8.14
CA ALA A 217 13.77 4.78 -8.94
C ALA A 217 12.70 4.72 -10.06
N GLU A 218 11.48 5.17 -9.77
CA GLU A 218 10.40 5.25 -10.77
C GLU A 218 10.68 6.32 -11.84
N VAL A 219 11.22 7.47 -11.42
CA VAL A 219 11.66 8.53 -12.35
C VAL A 219 12.71 7.99 -13.31
N ILE A 220 13.75 7.31 -12.81
CA ILE A 220 14.81 6.72 -13.63
C ILE A 220 14.24 5.70 -14.63
N ASP A 221 13.41 4.77 -14.17
CA ASP A 221 12.82 3.74 -15.04
C ASP A 221 11.88 4.35 -16.08
N SER A 222 11.09 5.33 -15.70
CA SER A 222 10.18 6.06 -16.58
C SER A 222 10.89 6.90 -17.63
N LEU A 223 12.05 7.51 -17.33
CA LEU A 223 12.87 8.26 -18.29
C LEU A 223 13.43 7.35 -19.38
N MET A 224 13.73 6.08 -19.05
CA MET A 224 14.21 5.10 -20.03
C MET A 224 13.10 4.60 -20.97
N GLN A 225 11.83 4.82 -20.64
CA GLN A 225 10.66 4.31 -21.36
C GLN A 225 9.70 5.43 -21.81
N LEU A 226 10.27 6.61 -22.16
CA LEU A 226 9.46 7.74 -22.61
C LEU A 226 8.65 7.36 -23.84
N LYS A 227 7.32 7.44 -23.71
CA LYS A 227 6.36 7.27 -24.80
C LYS A 227 5.67 8.61 -25.09
N PRO A 228 5.27 8.87 -26.35
CA PRO A 228 4.52 10.07 -26.67
C PRO A 228 3.23 10.17 -25.84
N PRO A 229 2.70 11.38 -25.60
CA PRO A 229 1.45 11.58 -24.88
C PRO A 229 0.32 10.80 -25.53
N LEU A 230 -0.51 10.19 -24.72
CA LEU A 230 -1.65 9.42 -25.16
C LEU A 230 -2.83 10.37 -25.40
N LYS A 231 -3.58 10.15 -26.48
CA LYS A 231 -4.81 10.89 -26.75
C LYS A 231 -5.99 10.04 -26.25
N PRO A 232 -6.60 10.39 -25.13
CA PRO A 232 -7.79 9.68 -24.66
C PRO A 232 -8.97 9.98 -25.60
N GLU A 233 -9.78 8.97 -25.91
CA GLU A 233 -11.02 9.18 -26.61
C GLU A 233 -12.00 9.99 -25.75
N ASN A 234 -12.65 10.97 -26.35
CA ASN A 234 -13.69 11.79 -25.71
C ASN A 234 -14.93 10.92 -25.45
N SER A 235 -15.03 10.35 -24.28
CA SER A 235 -16.23 9.63 -23.85
C SER A 235 -16.99 10.46 -22.81
N LYS A 236 -18.29 10.63 -23.02
CA LYS A 236 -19.16 11.26 -22.03
C LYS A 236 -19.27 10.37 -20.81
N SER A 237 -19.18 10.94 -19.62
CA SER A 237 -19.46 10.21 -18.39
C SER A 237 -20.92 9.75 -18.38
N VAL A 238 -21.14 8.45 -18.26
CA VAL A 238 -22.46 7.84 -18.13
C VAL A 238 -22.55 7.22 -16.75
N LEU A 239 -23.46 7.72 -15.93
CA LEU A 239 -23.71 7.17 -14.61
C LEU A 239 -24.43 5.81 -14.75
N PRO A 240 -24.00 4.78 -14.02
CA PRO A 240 -24.72 3.52 -13.96
C PRO A 240 -26.11 3.74 -13.32
N THR A 241 -27.11 3.08 -13.86
CA THR A 241 -28.47 3.19 -13.31
C THR A 241 -28.54 2.50 -11.93
N TRP A 242 -29.42 2.99 -11.06
CA TRP A 242 -29.64 2.38 -9.74
C TRP A 242 -29.96 0.88 -9.81
N LYS A 243 -30.75 0.47 -10.80
CA LYS A 243 -31.06 -0.95 -11.05
C LYS A 243 -29.81 -1.77 -11.34
N MET A 244 -28.86 -1.20 -12.09
CA MET A 244 -27.57 -1.83 -12.41
C MET A 244 -26.69 -1.95 -11.17
N LEU A 245 -26.63 -0.90 -10.35
CA LEU A 245 -25.88 -0.91 -9.10
C LEU A 245 -26.38 -1.97 -8.12
N MET A 246 -27.71 -2.08 -7.97
CA MET A 246 -28.33 -3.10 -7.11
C MET A 246 -28.09 -4.52 -7.64
N LYS A 247 -28.04 -4.72 -8.95
CA LYS A 247 -27.68 -6.01 -9.56
C LYS A 247 -26.23 -6.42 -9.21
N PHE A 248 -25.32 -5.46 -9.12
CA PHE A 248 -23.91 -5.70 -8.82
C PHE A 248 -23.60 -5.79 -7.31
N LEU A 249 -24.53 -5.40 -6.44
CA LEU A 249 -24.30 -5.37 -4.99
C LEU A 249 -23.80 -6.71 -4.41
N PRO A 250 -24.33 -7.91 -4.77
CA PRO A 250 -23.82 -9.17 -4.26
C PRO A 250 -22.37 -9.46 -4.68
N ILE A 251 -22.00 -9.01 -5.88
CA ILE A 251 -20.61 -9.12 -6.38
C ILE A 251 -19.74 -8.17 -5.56
N GLY A 252 -20.17 -6.93 -5.38
CA GLY A 252 -19.48 -5.92 -4.60
C GLY A 252 -19.20 -6.36 -3.16
N ILE A 253 -20.21 -6.85 -2.44
CA ILE A 253 -20.04 -7.34 -1.05
C ILE A 253 -18.99 -8.45 -0.97
N ARG A 254 -19.07 -9.44 -1.86
CA ARG A 254 -18.10 -10.54 -1.90
C ARG A 254 -16.69 -10.03 -2.22
N SER A 255 -16.58 -9.15 -3.21
CA SER A 255 -15.31 -8.58 -3.65
C SER A 255 -14.69 -7.68 -2.58
N SER A 256 -15.52 -6.95 -1.81
CA SER A 256 -15.06 -6.18 -0.64
C SER A 256 -14.45 -7.08 0.43
N GLY A 257 -15.08 -8.23 0.71
CA GLY A 257 -14.54 -9.22 1.64
C GLY A 257 -13.18 -9.76 1.17
N VAL A 258 -13.06 -10.10 -0.13
CA VAL A 258 -11.78 -10.52 -0.73
C VAL A 258 -10.73 -9.42 -0.59
N GLY A 259 -11.06 -8.17 -0.94
CA GLY A 259 -10.16 -7.04 -0.84
C GLY A 259 -9.69 -6.78 0.58
N ALA A 260 -10.62 -6.70 1.54
CA ALA A 260 -10.31 -6.44 2.94
C ALA A 260 -9.41 -7.52 3.56
N ILE A 261 -9.70 -8.80 3.30
CA ILE A 261 -8.88 -9.92 3.78
C ILE A 261 -7.49 -9.88 3.13
N THR A 262 -7.41 -9.65 1.82
CA THR A 262 -6.14 -9.58 1.11
C THR A 262 -5.30 -8.40 1.61
N GLY A 263 -5.91 -7.24 1.87
CA GLY A 263 -5.23 -6.07 2.45
C GLY A 263 -4.71 -6.31 3.86
N ALA A 264 -5.45 -7.09 4.66
CA ALA A 264 -5.03 -7.45 6.03
C ALA A 264 -3.84 -8.43 6.07
N ILE A 265 -3.50 -9.07 4.94
CA ILE A 265 -2.34 -9.95 4.85
C ILE A 265 -1.11 -9.12 4.46
N PRO A 266 -0.08 -9.02 5.32
CA PRO A 266 1.10 -8.19 5.06
C PRO A 266 1.76 -8.50 3.70
N GLY A 267 2.00 -7.44 2.91
CA GLY A 267 2.73 -7.52 1.65
C GLY A 267 1.94 -8.01 0.42
N VAL A 268 0.66 -8.38 0.56
CA VAL A 268 -0.14 -8.88 -0.59
C VAL A 268 -0.56 -7.73 -1.50
N GLY A 269 -1.19 -6.72 -0.96
CA GLY A 269 -1.58 -5.51 -1.68
C GLY A 269 -2.80 -5.63 -2.60
N ALA A 270 -3.17 -4.48 -3.14
CA ALA A 270 -4.37 -4.29 -3.96
C ALA A 270 -4.31 -5.01 -5.32
N ASP A 271 -3.12 -5.23 -5.85
CA ASP A 271 -2.90 -5.92 -7.12
C ASP A 271 -3.42 -7.35 -7.05
N VAL A 272 -3.02 -8.09 -6.03
CA VAL A 272 -3.46 -9.48 -5.81
C VAL A 272 -4.94 -9.51 -5.50
N ALA A 273 -5.45 -8.56 -4.70
CA ALA A 273 -6.87 -8.46 -4.38
C ALA A 273 -7.74 -8.35 -5.65
N ALA A 274 -7.36 -7.49 -6.58
CA ALA A 274 -8.07 -7.29 -7.84
C ALA A 274 -8.10 -8.57 -8.69
N TRP A 275 -6.96 -9.22 -8.87
CA TRP A 275 -6.87 -10.45 -9.67
C TRP A 275 -7.62 -11.64 -9.04
N VAL A 276 -7.49 -11.83 -7.73
CA VAL A 276 -8.18 -12.91 -7.00
C VAL A 276 -9.70 -12.71 -7.09
N SER A 277 -10.16 -11.49 -6.87
CA SER A 277 -11.59 -11.17 -6.95
C SER A 277 -12.14 -11.34 -8.37
N TYR A 278 -11.40 -10.90 -9.38
CA TYR A 278 -11.74 -11.08 -10.79
C TYR A 278 -11.89 -12.56 -11.15
N ASP A 279 -10.93 -13.41 -10.76
CA ASP A 279 -10.97 -14.86 -11.06
C ASP A 279 -12.13 -15.55 -10.31
N ILE A 280 -12.36 -15.21 -9.05
CA ILE A 280 -13.52 -15.73 -8.28
C ILE A 280 -14.83 -15.35 -8.96
N GLN A 281 -14.97 -14.08 -9.42
CA GLN A 281 -16.20 -13.65 -10.08
C GLN A 281 -16.36 -14.34 -11.43
N ARG A 282 -15.31 -14.44 -12.24
CA ARG A 282 -15.33 -15.17 -13.51
C ARG A 282 -15.83 -16.59 -13.35
N ARG A 283 -15.35 -17.32 -12.33
CA ARG A 283 -15.79 -18.72 -12.07
C ARG A 283 -17.23 -18.81 -11.58
N LYS A 284 -17.77 -17.77 -10.94
CA LYS A 284 -19.13 -17.74 -10.40
C LYS A 284 -20.15 -17.10 -11.34
N SER A 285 -19.71 -16.45 -12.41
CA SER A 285 -20.58 -15.79 -13.38
C SER A 285 -21.36 -16.82 -14.20
N LYS A 286 -22.55 -16.41 -14.64
CA LYS A 286 -23.36 -17.18 -15.58
C LYS A 286 -22.81 -17.16 -17.01
N SER A 287 -21.88 -16.25 -17.30
CA SER A 287 -21.30 -16.02 -18.63
C SER A 287 -19.77 -15.85 -18.53
N PRO A 288 -19.02 -16.85 -18.04
CA PRO A 288 -17.57 -16.76 -17.81
C PRO A 288 -16.76 -16.53 -19.08
N GLU A 289 -17.30 -16.89 -20.25
CA GLU A 289 -16.69 -16.70 -21.58
C GLU A 289 -16.69 -15.27 -22.07
N THR A 290 -17.46 -14.39 -21.44
CA THR A 290 -17.53 -12.95 -21.77
C THR A 290 -16.49 -12.11 -21.01
N PHE A 291 -15.84 -12.68 -19.99
CA PHE A 291 -14.75 -12.03 -19.27
C PHE A 291 -13.54 -11.84 -20.18
N GLY A 292 -12.90 -10.70 -20.09
CA GLY A 292 -11.86 -10.26 -21.01
C GLY A 292 -12.39 -9.70 -22.35
N LYS A 293 -13.72 -9.60 -22.50
CA LYS A 293 -14.40 -9.09 -23.70
C LYS A 293 -15.37 -7.94 -23.41
N GLY A 294 -15.27 -7.34 -22.24
CA GLY A 294 -16.10 -6.21 -21.81
C GLY A 294 -17.30 -6.62 -20.97
N ASN A 295 -17.13 -7.56 -20.05
CA ASN A 295 -18.14 -7.92 -19.06
C ASN A 295 -18.06 -6.94 -17.86
N PRO A 296 -19.13 -6.17 -17.56
CA PRO A 296 -19.13 -5.25 -16.42
C PRO A 296 -18.85 -5.92 -15.05
N GLU A 297 -19.19 -7.21 -14.88
CA GLU A 297 -18.91 -7.95 -13.65
C GLU A 297 -17.42 -8.06 -13.34
N GLY A 298 -16.56 -8.10 -14.38
CA GLY A 298 -15.11 -8.10 -14.23
C GLY A 298 -14.59 -6.80 -13.63
N ILE A 299 -15.11 -5.64 -14.10
CA ILE A 299 -14.79 -4.32 -13.55
C ILE A 299 -15.26 -4.22 -12.10
N VAL A 300 -16.52 -4.65 -11.84
CA VAL A 300 -17.09 -4.66 -10.48
C VAL A 300 -16.20 -5.42 -9.52
N ALA A 301 -15.80 -6.64 -9.88
CA ALA A 301 -15.00 -7.50 -9.01
C ALA A 301 -13.60 -6.91 -8.75
N ALA A 302 -12.93 -6.44 -9.79
CA ALA A 302 -11.58 -5.90 -9.69
C ALA A 302 -11.55 -4.59 -8.87
N GLU A 303 -12.40 -3.62 -9.22
CA GLU A 303 -12.37 -2.29 -8.61
C GLU A 303 -12.87 -2.28 -7.17
N THR A 304 -13.88 -3.11 -6.87
CA THR A 304 -14.35 -3.23 -5.49
C THR A 304 -13.26 -3.82 -4.58
N ALA A 305 -12.60 -4.90 -5.01
CA ALA A 305 -11.56 -5.54 -4.21
C ALA A 305 -10.30 -4.67 -4.10
N ASN A 306 -9.92 -4.00 -5.17
CA ASN A 306 -8.80 -3.08 -5.22
C ASN A 306 -8.93 -1.99 -4.13
N ASN A 307 -10.03 -1.27 -4.12
CA ASN A 307 -10.25 -0.20 -3.15
C ASN A 307 -10.60 -0.72 -1.74
N ALA A 308 -11.24 -1.87 -1.61
CA ALA A 308 -11.47 -2.51 -0.32
C ALA A 308 -10.16 -2.99 0.36
N CYS A 309 -9.12 -3.25 -0.41
CA CYS A 309 -7.80 -3.58 0.11
C CYS A 309 -7.20 -2.43 0.93
N VAL A 310 -7.52 -1.18 0.61
CA VAL A 310 -6.96 0.00 1.29
C VAL A 310 -7.32 0.03 2.79
N PRO A 311 -8.60 0.04 3.21
CA PRO A 311 -8.94 -0.06 4.63
C PRO A 311 -8.46 -1.39 5.25
N GLY A 312 -8.48 -2.49 4.47
CA GLY A 312 -7.95 -3.78 4.90
C GLY A 312 -6.49 -3.71 5.34
N SER A 313 -5.65 -3.00 4.57
CA SER A 313 -4.21 -2.85 4.86
C SER A 313 -3.92 -1.94 6.06
N TYR A 314 -4.85 -1.06 6.44
CA TYR A 314 -4.74 -0.24 7.65
C TYR A 314 -4.99 -1.04 8.93
N VAL A 315 -5.71 -2.17 8.85
CA VAL A 315 -5.98 -3.02 10.03
C VAL A 315 -4.66 -3.47 10.68
N PRO A 316 -3.80 -4.27 10.04
CA PRO A 316 -2.54 -4.68 10.64
C PRO A 316 -1.58 -3.51 10.87
N MET A 317 -1.62 -2.46 10.03
CA MET A 317 -0.78 -1.30 10.17
C MET A 317 -1.00 -0.59 11.51
N LEU A 318 -2.24 -0.26 11.84
CA LEU A 318 -2.56 0.47 13.07
C LEU A 318 -2.55 -0.41 14.31
N THR A 319 -3.01 -1.67 14.19
CA THR A 319 -3.17 -2.56 15.35
C THR A 319 -1.88 -3.28 15.74
N LEU A 320 -1.07 -3.68 14.76
CA LEU A 320 0.15 -4.48 14.97
C LEU A 320 1.44 -3.75 14.58
N GLY A 321 1.34 -2.59 13.92
CA GLY A 321 2.50 -1.87 13.41
C GLY A 321 3.13 -2.51 12.17
N ILE A 322 2.40 -3.37 11.46
CA ILE A 322 2.88 -4.09 10.28
C ILE A 322 2.10 -3.63 9.05
N PRO A 323 2.77 -3.11 8.01
CA PRO A 323 2.06 -2.66 6.82
C PRO A 323 1.44 -3.82 6.03
N GLY A 324 0.20 -3.63 5.56
CA GLY A 324 -0.47 -4.58 4.68
C GLY A 324 0.07 -4.57 3.25
N ASP A 325 0.62 -3.43 2.80
CA ASP A 325 1.15 -3.25 1.46
C ASP A 325 2.31 -2.21 1.42
N ALA A 326 2.83 -1.94 0.22
CA ALA A 326 3.90 -0.97 0.04
C ALA A 326 3.48 0.48 0.38
N VAL A 327 2.20 0.84 0.17
CA VAL A 327 1.71 2.19 0.48
C VAL A 327 1.61 2.38 1.98
N THR A 328 1.07 1.41 2.70
CA THR A 328 0.98 1.46 4.17
C THR A 328 2.35 1.41 4.84
N ALA A 329 3.35 0.77 4.22
CA ALA A 329 4.74 0.87 4.68
C ALA A 329 5.25 2.33 4.65
N VAL A 330 4.94 3.04 3.58
CA VAL A 330 5.27 4.48 3.48
C VAL A 330 4.45 5.30 4.48
N ILE A 331 3.17 4.99 4.67
CA ILE A 331 2.30 5.67 5.66
C ILE A 331 2.83 5.50 7.09
N ILE A 332 3.38 4.34 7.45
CA ILE A 332 4.07 4.16 8.75
C ILE A 332 5.18 5.20 8.90
N GLY A 333 5.98 5.45 7.85
CA GLY A 333 6.99 6.50 7.86
C GLY A 333 6.40 7.90 8.12
N GLY A 334 5.23 8.19 7.54
CA GLY A 334 4.49 9.43 7.79
C GLY A 334 3.97 9.53 9.22
N LEU A 335 3.43 8.45 9.79
CA LEU A 335 2.98 8.41 11.18
C LEU A 335 4.15 8.63 12.15
N LEU A 336 5.29 7.98 11.90
CA LEU A 336 6.51 8.17 12.69
C LEU A 336 7.03 9.62 12.62
N LEU A 337 6.95 10.27 11.46
CA LEU A 337 7.31 11.69 11.29
C LEU A 337 6.49 12.59 12.20
N HIS A 338 5.22 12.25 12.42
CA HIS A 338 4.29 12.99 13.29
C HIS A 338 4.30 12.48 14.74
N GLY A 339 5.29 11.65 15.13
CA GLY A 339 5.43 11.13 16.49
C GLY A 339 4.46 10.00 16.86
N LEU A 340 3.72 9.47 15.88
CA LEU A 340 2.76 8.39 16.08
C LEU A 340 3.41 7.05 15.73
N GLN A 341 3.58 6.19 16.72
CA GLN A 341 4.14 4.86 16.52
C GLN A 341 3.02 3.83 16.35
N PRO A 342 2.75 3.32 15.12
CA PRO A 342 1.72 2.32 14.89
C PRO A 342 1.95 1.04 15.70
N GLY A 343 0.87 0.42 16.13
CA GLY A 343 0.90 -0.79 16.94
C GLY A 343 -0.12 -0.76 18.09
N PRO A 344 -0.20 -1.82 18.93
CA PRO A 344 -1.21 -1.93 19.97
C PRO A 344 -1.18 -0.78 20.98
N LEU A 345 0.02 -0.25 21.28
CA LEU A 345 0.17 0.87 22.21
C LEU A 345 -0.43 2.17 21.66
N LEU A 346 -0.36 2.41 20.35
CA LEU A 346 -0.96 3.59 19.74
C LEU A 346 -2.46 3.66 20.05
N THR A 347 -3.15 2.55 19.82
CA THR A 347 -4.61 2.47 19.96
C THR A 347 -5.07 2.45 21.42
N THR A 348 -4.23 2.02 22.35
CA THR A 348 -4.54 2.06 23.79
C THR A 348 -4.24 3.41 24.42
N GLN A 349 -3.18 4.08 23.98
CA GLN A 349 -2.81 5.43 24.48
C GLN A 349 -3.64 6.53 23.82
N ASN A 350 -4.04 6.34 22.57
CA ASN A 350 -4.79 7.29 21.76
C ASN A 350 -5.94 6.58 20.99
N PRO A 351 -6.99 6.12 21.68
CA PRO A 351 -8.08 5.36 21.07
C PRO A 351 -8.82 6.16 19.97
N ASP A 352 -8.83 7.49 20.07
CA ASP A 352 -9.48 8.38 19.12
C ASP A 352 -8.85 8.30 17.72
N ILE A 353 -7.56 8.03 17.62
CA ILE A 353 -6.85 7.89 16.33
C ILE A 353 -7.51 6.81 15.46
N PHE A 354 -7.92 5.72 16.07
CA PHE A 354 -8.58 4.63 15.38
C PHE A 354 -9.93 5.07 14.76
N TYR A 355 -10.76 5.76 15.55
CA TYR A 355 -12.03 6.29 15.06
C TYR A 355 -11.83 7.40 14.03
N GLN A 356 -10.81 8.23 14.20
CA GLN A 356 -10.45 9.27 13.22
C GLN A 356 -10.03 8.64 11.89
N PHE A 357 -9.19 7.59 11.89
CA PHE A 357 -8.86 6.85 10.67
C PHE A 357 -10.11 6.29 9.98
N PHE A 358 -11.02 5.69 10.74
CA PHE A 358 -12.29 5.19 10.20
C PHE A 358 -13.07 6.30 9.50
N VAL A 359 -13.26 7.43 10.17
CA VAL A 359 -14.02 8.57 9.62
C VAL A 359 -13.29 9.17 8.42
N ILE A 360 -11.96 9.31 8.48
CA ILE A 360 -11.15 9.81 7.36
C ILE A 360 -11.32 8.91 6.13
N ILE A 361 -11.30 7.59 6.28
CA ILE A 361 -11.51 6.64 5.17
C ILE A 361 -12.89 6.85 4.54
N ILE A 362 -13.94 6.98 5.35
CA ILE A 362 -15.31 7.20 4.87
C ILE A 362 -15.40 8.51 4.08
N VAL A 363 -14.93 9.61 4.67
CA VAL A 363 -14.99 10.94 4.03
C VAL A 363 -14.15 10.99 2.77
N ALA A 364 -12.92 10.46 2.80
CA ALA A 364 -12.04 10.39 1.62
C ALA A 364 -12.68 9.57 0.48
N SER A 365 -13.42 8.49 0.80
CA SER A 365 -14.13 7.70 -0.21
C SER A 365 -15.27 8.48 -0.85
N VAL A 366 -15.98 9.32 -0.07
CA VAL A 366 -17.01 10.24 -0.61
C VAL A 366 -16.36 11.25 -1.56
N PHE A 367 -15.24 11.87 -1.15
CA PHE A 367 -14.50 12.78 -2.04
C PHE A 367 -14.01 12.06 -3.30
N MET A 368 -13.54 10.82 -3.20
CA MET A 368 -13.15 10.00 -4.35
C MET A 368 -14.34 9.75 -5.29
N LEU A 369 -15.51 9.43 -4.77
CA LEU A 369 -16.73 9.28 -5.56
C LEU A 369 -17.08 10.57 -6.31
N VAL A 370 -17.10 11.70 -5.59
CA VAL A 370 -17.42 13.02 -6.16
C VAL A 370 -16.39 13.40 -7.22
N CYS A 371 -15.10 13.36 -6.89
CA CYS A 371 -14.02 13.68 -7.84
C CYS A 371 -14.05 12.75 -9.06
N GLY A 372 -14.23 11.46 -8.84
CA GLY A 372 -14.29 10.46 -9.91
C GLY A 372 -15.43 10.69 -10.90
N LEU A 373 -16.58 11.12 -10.43
CA LEU A 373 -17.77 11.36 -11.26
C LEU A 373 -17.72 12.74 -11.96
N PHE A 374 -17.41 13.80 -11.22
CA PHE A 374 -17.57 15.16 -11.72
C PHE A 374 -16.33 15.71 -12.44
N PHE A 375 -15.12 15.30 -12.05
CA PHE A 375 -13.88 15.83 -12.65
C PHE A 375 -13.29 14.94 -13.75
N THR A 376 -14.10 14.05 -14.35
CA THR A 376 -13.68 13.13 -15.42
C THR A 376 -12.94 13.85 -16.55
N PHE A 377 -13.47 15.00 -17.01
CA PHE A 377 -12.86 15.77 -18.08
C PHE A 377 -11.47 16.33 -17.72
N LEU A 378 -11.27 16.64 -16.44
CA LEU A 378 -10.02 17.18 -15.95
C LEU A 378 -8.93 16.11 -15.94
N PHE A 379 -9.27 14.87 -15.52
CA PHE A 379 -8.34 13.75 -15.57
C PHE A 379 -7.95 13.35 -16.99
N GLN A 380 -8.84 13.50 -17.96
CA GLN A 380 -8.48 13.34 -19.38
C GLN A 380 -7.44 14.36 -19.83
N LYS A 381 -7.50 15.61 -19.35
CA LYS A 381 -6.47 16.63 -19.61
C LYS A 381 -5.15 16.29 -18.91
N VAL A 382 -5.18 15.72 -17.69
CA VAL A 382 -3.98 15.26 -16.98
C VAL A 382 -3.25 14.18 -17.77
N LEU A 383 -3.98 13.24 -18.40
CA LEU A 383 -3.39 12.21 -19.26
C LEU A 383 -2.70 12.77 -20.53
N ALA A 384 -3.08 13.97 -20.95
CA ALA A 384 -2.45 14.65 -22.09
C ALA A 384 -1.14 15.38 -21.73
N VAL A 385 -0.80 15.52 -20.45
CA VAL A 385 0.45 16.16 -20.01
C VAL A 385 1.64 15.28 -20.40
N PRO A 386 2.68 15.82 -21.05
CA PRO A 386 3.87 15.06 -21.39
C PRO A 386 4.52 14.45 -20.14
N LYS A 387 4.81 13.15 -20.20
CA LYS A 387 5.40 12.42 -19.08
C LYS A 387 6.71 13.05 -18.58
N SER A 388 7.51 13.61 -19.48
CA SER A 388 8.75 14.32 -19.15
C SER A 388 8.55 15.52 -18.21
N VAL A 389 7.45 16.27 -18.37
CA VAL A 389 7.12 17.40 -17.49
C VAL A 389 6.76 16.91 -16.10
N ILE A 390 5.95 15.83 -16.03
CA ILE A 390 5.55 15.22 -14.75
C ILE A 390 6.77 14.70 -14.00
N LEU A 391 7.68 13.99 -14.69
CA LEU A 391 8.90 13.45 -14.08
C LEU A 391 9.83 14.55 -13.56
N LEU A 392 9.91 15.69 -14.28
CA LEU A 392 10.66 16.85 -13.81
C LEU A 392 10.07 17.41 -12.51
N ILE A 393 8.75 17.61 -12.46
CA ILE A 393 8.06 18.11 -11.28
C ILE A 393 8.29 17.13 -10.10
N VAL A 394 8.12 15.85 -10.33
CA VAL A 394 8.34 14.80 -9.31
C VAL A 394 9.78 14.85 -8.78
N THR A 395 10.78 15.00 -9.65
CA THR A 395 12.19 15.08 -9.25
C THR A 395 12.44 16.31 -8.37
N VAL A 396 11.95 17.48 -8.78
CA VAL A 396 12.10 18.73 -8.00
C VAL A 396 11.42 18.59 -6.63
N LEU A 397 10.19 18.09 -6.60
CA LEU A 397 9.45 17.86 -5.35
C LEU A 397 10.14 16.84 -4.46
N SER A 398 10.75 15.78 -5.02
CA SER A 398 11.52 14.80 -4.26
C SER A 398 12.71 15.44 -3.54
N VAL A 399 13.48 16.28 -4.24
CA VAL A 399 14.65 16.97 -3.68
C VAL A 399 14.22 17.96 -2.58
N VAL A 400 13.24 18.81 -2.88
CA VAL A 400 12.72 19.81 -1.93
C VAL A 400 12.12 19.12 -0.71
N GLY A 401 11.28 18.10 -0.92
CA GLY A 401 10.62 17.37 0.16
C GLY A 401 11.62 16.65 1.07
N THR A 402 12.61 15.95 0.48
CA THR A 402 13.64 15.26 1.27
C THR A 402 14.46 16.24 2.12
N PHE A 403 14.82 17.39 1.56
CA PHE A 403 15.56 18.42 2.30
C PHE A 403 14.71 19.01 3.42
N ALA A 404 13.43 19.29 3.16
CA ALA A 404 12.55 19.99 4.10
C ALA A 404 12.32 19.23 5.43
N VAL A 405 12.40 17.90 5.42
CA VAL A 405 12.15 17.06 6.62
C VAL A 405 13.20 17.29 7.71
N ASN A 406 14.49 17.27 7.35
CA ASN A 406 15.59 17.34 8.32
C ASN A 406 16.53 18.53 8.08
N ASN A 407 16.32 19.33 7.04
CA ASN A 407 17.20 20.42 6.59
C ASN A 407 18.65 19.95 6.36
N ARG A 408 18.85 18.70 5.87
CA ARG A 408 20.17 18.10 5.64
C ARG A 408 20.36 17.74 4.18
N THR A 409 21.43 18.26 3.56
CA THR A 409 21.82 17.89 2.18
C THR A 409 22.24 16.41 2.07
N PHE A 410 22.73 15.83 3.17
CA PHE A 410 23.05 14.40 3.27
C PHE A 410 21.84 13.52 2.92
N ASP A 411 20.64 13.89 3.36
CA ASP A 411 19.41 13.13 3.06
C ASP A 411 19.07 13.14 1.56
N ILE A 412 19.42 14.22 0.83
CA ILE A 412 19.29 14.24 -0.64
C ILE A 412 20.24 13.22 -1.28
N ALA A 413 21.47 13.13 -0.81
CA ALA A 413 22.42 12.12 -1.30
C ALA A 413 21.93 10.69 -1.00
N VAL A 414 21.38 10.46 0.19
CA VAL A 414 20.75 9.18 0.57
C VAL A 414 19.57 8.87 -0.37
N MET A 415 18.70 9.83 -0.62
CA MET A 415 17.57 9.66 -1.54
C MET A 415 18.04 9.26 -2.95
N ILE A 416 19.04 9.93 -3.49
CA ILE A 416 19.58 9.61 -4.83
C ILE A 416 20.21 8.22 -4.83
N ALA A 417 21.02 7.88 -3.82
CA ALA A 417 21.65 6.57 -3.69
C ALA A 417 20.61 5.45 -3.63
N PHE A 418 19.59 5.61 -2.79
CA PHE A 418 18.50 4.63 -2.70
C PHE A 418 17.60 4.63 -3.96
N GLY A 419 17.51 5.73 -4.69
CA GLY A 419 16.89 5.78 -6.01
C GLY A 419 17.59 4.88 -7.03
N ILE A 420 18.92 4.97 -7.07
CA ILE A 420 19.76 4.10 -7.92
C ILE A 420 19.65 2.64 -7.46
N VAL A 421 19.73 2.39 -6.15
CA VAL A 421 19.56 1.03 -5.58
C VAL A 421 18.19 0.46 -5.95
N GLY A 422 17.10 1.21 -5.77
CA GLY A 422 15.76 0.78 -6.12
C GLY A 422 15.59 0.47 -7.61
N PHE A 423 16.19 1.29 -8.47
CA PHE A 423 16.23 1.02 -9.91
C PHE A 423 17.01 -0.26 -10.24
N MET A 424 18.19 -0.45 -9.65
CA MET A 424 18.99 -1.67 -9.83
C MET A 424 18.24 -2.91 -9.32
N MET A 425 17.59 -2.82 -8.17
CA MET A 425 16.79 -3.90 -7.60
C MET A 425 15.73 -4.38 -8.58
N ARG A 426 14.99 -3.45 -9.21
CA ARG A 426 14.01 -3.79 -10.25
C ARG A 426 14.64 -4.52 -11.43
N LYS A 427 15.81 -4.10 -11.90
CA LYS A 427 16.51 -4.75 -13.04
C LYS A 427 16.93 -6.19 -12.74
N VAL A 428 17.29 -6.51 -11.49
CA VAL A 428 17.66 -7.87 -11.09
C VAL A 428 16.49 -8.68 -10.50
N GLY A 429 15.28 -8.10 -10.49
CA GLY A 429 14.06 -8.75 -10.00
C GLY A 429 14.00 -8.87 -8.47
N LEU A 430 14.66 -7.96 -7.73
CA LEU A 430 14.52 -7.81 -6.29
C LEU A 430 13.33 -6.88 -5.98
N ALA A 431 12.41 -7.33 -5.15
CA ALA A 431 11.25 -6.53 -4.76
C ALA A 431 11.60 -5.47 -3.72
N ALA A 432 11.12 -4.24 -3.89
CA ALA A 432 11.31 -3.15 -2.93
C ALA A 432 10.54 -3.32 -1.61
N PRO A 433 9.29 -3.83 -1.59
CA PRO A 433 8.53 -3.95 -0.35
C PRO A 433 9.22 -4.73 0.78
N PRO A 434 9.83 -5.91 0.57
CA PRO A 434 10.54 -6.61 1.63
C PRO A 434 11.73 -5.83 2.19
N LEU A 435 12.46 -5.08 1.35
CA LEU A 435 13.57 -4.23 1.80
C LEU A 435 13.06 -3.13 2.73
N VAL A 436 12.00 -2.44 2.33
CA VAL A 436 11.40 -1.36 3.13
C VAL A 436 10.85 -1.90 4.45
N LEU A 437 10.19 -3.07 4.41
CA LEU A 437 9.75 -3.75 5.63
C LEU A 437 10.91 -4.13 6.54
N GLY A 438 12.00 -4.63 5.97
CA GLY A 438 13.22 -4.92 6.70
C GLY A 438 13.78 -3.68 7.41
N ILE A 439 13.77 -2.52 6.75
CA ILE A 439 14.21 -1.26 7.34
C ILE A 439 13.28 -0.81 8.48
N ILE A 440 11.96 -0.82 8.25
CA ILE A 440 10.96 -0.35 9.22
C ILE A 440 10.90 -1.29 10.43
N LEU A 441 10.81 -2.59 10.18
CA LEU A 441 10.64 -3.58 11.24
C LEU A 441 11.97 -4.02 11.88
N GLY A 442 13.12 -3.68 11.27
CA GLY A 442 14.43 -4.11 11.71
C GLY A 442 14.75 -3.71 13.14
N LEU A 443 14.53 -2.44 13.47
CA LEU A 443 14.73 -1.94 14.83
C LEU A 443 13.81 -2.64 15.84
N MET A 444 12.54 -2.83 15.48
CA MET A 444 11.56 -3.54 16.31
C MET A 444 11.98 -5.00 16.50
N ALA A 445 12.38 -5.68 15.44
CA ALA A 445 12.84 -7.06 15.48
C ALA A 445 14.07 -7.21 16.41
N GLU A 446 15.10 -6.38 16.20
CA GLU A 446 16.32 -6.43 16.99
C GLU A 446 16.07 -6.16 18.48
N GLN A 447 15.36 -5.08 18.80
CA GLN A 447 15.09 -4.73 20.20
C GLN A 447 14.28 -5.79 20.92
N ASN A 448 13.24 -6.32 20.27
CA ASN A 448 12.40 -7.33 20.85
C ASN A 448 13.12 -8.68 20.97
N PHE A 449 13.94 -9.06 19.98
CA PHE A 449 14.78 -10.26 20.08
C PHE A 449 15.71 -10.19 21.28
N ARG A 450 16.44 -9.09 21.44
CA ARG A 450 17.36 -8.90 22.57
C ARG A 450 16.64 -8.90 23.91
N ARG A 451 15.50 -8.20 24.04
CA ARG A 451 14.69 -8.20 25.27
C ARG A 451 14.17 -9.60 25.59
N ALA A 452 13.69 -10.32 24.59
CA ALA A 452 13.24 -11.69 24.72
C ALA A 452 14.36 -12.60 25.25
N MET A 453 15.53 -12.56 24.64
CA MET A 453 16.67 -13.38 25.06
C MET A 453 17.11 -13.07 26.49
N VAL A 454 17.24 -11.79 26.83
CA VAL A 454 17.62 -11.38 28.19
C VAL A 454 16.58 -11.81 29.22
N SER A 455 15.27 -11.69 28.91
CA SER A 455 14.19 -12.05 29.85
C SER A 455 14.07 -13.55 30.15
N ALA A 456 14.71 -14.40 29.36
CA ALA A 456 14.69 -15.86 29.52
C ALA A 456 16.11 -16.44 29.65
N ASP A 457 17.05 -15.69 30.21
CA ASP A 457 18.44 -16.14 30.41
C ASP A 457 19.04 -16.78 29.13
N TYR A 458 18.80 -16.18 27.99
CA TYR A 458 19.22 -16.65 26.66
C TYR A 458 18.61 -17.99 26.21
N SER A 459 17.52 -18.43 26.82
CA SER A 459 16.79 -19.64 26.41
C SER A 459 15.88 -19.36 25.20
N PHE A 460 15.89 -20.26 24.21
CA PHE A 460 14.96 -20.26 23.07
C PHE A 460 13.64 -20.96 23.36
N LEU A 461 13.49 -21.57 24.56
CA LEU A 461 12.32 -22.38 24.91
C LEU A 461 10.99 -21.60 24.79
N PRO A 462 10.89 -20.31 25.18
CA PRO A 462 9.65 -19.56 25.05
C PRO A 462 9.11 -19.42 23.61
N PHE A 463 9.96 -19.50 22.59
CA PHE A 463 9.50 -19.49 21.19
C PHE A 463 8.57 -20.67 20.85
N VAL A 464 8.73 -21.80 21.54
CA VAL A 464 7.94 -23.01 21.29
C VAL A 464 6.94 -23.33 22.40
N THR A 465 7.04 -22.71 23.58
CA THR A 465 6.13 -22.97 24.71
C THR A 465 4.99 -21.94 24.80
N ARG A 466 5.17 -20.72 24.26
CA ARG A 466 4.13 -19.69 24.24
C ARG A 466 3.20 -19.93 23.04
N PRO A 467 1.87 -20.01 23.22
CA PRO A 467 0.95 -20.41 22.14
C PRO A 467 1.03 -19.51 20.90
N ILE A 468 1.07 -18.18 21.10
CA ILE A 468 1.09 -17.20 19.99
C ILE A 468 2.45 -17.25 19.27
N SER A 469 3.55 -17.32 20.03
CA SER A 469 4.90 -17.49 19.45
C SER A 469 5.00 -18.76 18.63
N LEU A 470 4.51 -19.90 19.16
CA LEU A 470 4.50 -21.19 18.45
C LEU A 470 3.68 -21.10 17.14
N PHE A 471 2.49 -20.48 17.20
CA PHE A 471 1.66 -20.28 16.01
C PHE A 471 2.39 -19.48 14.93
N LEU A 472 2.99 -18.33 15.27
CA LEU A 472 3.75 -17.50 14.35
C LEU A 472 4.97 -18.26 13.79
N LEU A 473 5.69 -18.99 14.63
CA LEU A 473 6.83 -19.80 14.21
C LEU A 473 6.42 -20.89 13.21
N VAL A 474 5.32 -21.59 13.47
CA VAL A 474 4.76 -22.61 12.57
C VAL A 474 4.36 -21.96 11.23
N CYS A 475 3.72 -20.80 11.24
CA CYS A 475 3.39 -20.06 10.01
C CYS A 475 4.64 -19.70 9.20
N ILE A 476 5.70 -19.19 9.85
CA ILE A 476 6.99 -18.87 9.20
C ILE A 476 7.58 -20.13 8.56
N ILE A 477 7.68 -21.22 9.32
CA ILE A 477 8.24 -22.49 8.85
C ILE A 477 7.41 -23.02 7.66
N PHE A 478 6.09 -22.96 7.75
CA PHE A 478 5.21 -23.40 6.68
C PHE A 478 5.43 -22.62 5.38
N ILE A 479 5.57 -21.29 5.44
CA ILE A 479 5.87 -20.46 4.27
C ILE A 479 7.22 -20.87 3.66
N LEU A 480 8.24 -21.05 4.49
CA LEU A 480 9.59 -21.41 4.04
C LEU A 480 9.64 -22.80 3.41
N LEU A 481 8.92 -23.77 3.96
CA LEU A 481 8.89 -25.16 3.46
C LEU A 481 8.03 -25.34 2.20
N ASN A 482 6.93 -24.61 2.08
CA ASN A 482 6.00 -24.80 0.96
C ASN A 482 6.63 -24.41 -0.39
N GLN A 483 7.64 -23.57 -0.41
CA GLN A 483 8.40 -23.22 -1.61
C GLN A 483 9.30 -24.36 -2.14
N ASN A 484 9.74 -25.27 -1.29
CA ASN A 484 10.54 -26.42 -1.76
C ASN A 484 9.75 -27.33 -2.70
N GLN A 485 8.41 -27.40 -2.57
CA GLN A 485 7.56 -28.12 -3.50
C GLN A 485 7.43 -27.43 -4.87
N PHE A 486 7.53 -26.10 -4.93
CA PHE A 486 7.50 -25.34 -6.18
C PHE A 486 8.81 -25.50 -6.96
N LEU A 487 9.95 -25.49 -6.27
CA LEU A 487 11.27 -25.75 -6.84
C LEU A 487 11.35 -27.20 -7.38
N THR A 488 10.83 -28.19 -6.64
CA THR A 488 10.79 -29.59 -7.10
C THR A 488 9.86 -29.77 -8.31
N LYS A 489 8.75 -29.00 -8.42
CA LYS A 489 7.90 -29.01 -9.63
C LYS A 489 8.60 -28.35 -10.83
N GLN A 490 9.34 -27.27 -10.64
CA GLN A 490 10.12 -26.63 -11.70
C GLN A 490 11.29 -27.54 -12.17
N PHE A 491 12.03 -28.16 -11.24
CA PHE A 491 13.06 -29.14 -11.58
C PHE A 491 12.49 -30.37 -12.29
N ARG A 492 11.32 -30.86 -11.92
CA ARG A 492 10.64 -31.94 -12.65
C ARG A 492 10.18 -31.53 -14.06
N ARG A 493 9.73 -30.27 -14.26
CA ARG A 493 9.39 -29.74 -15.61
C ARG A 493 10.63 -29.57 -16.48
N LEU A 494 11.74 -29.07 -15.95
CA LEU A 494 13.00 -28.92 -16.68
C LEU A 494 13.60 -30.29 -17.04
N ARG A 495 13.37 -31.32 -16.21
CA ARG A 495 13.84 -32.68 -16.49
C ARG A 495 12.95 -33.43 -17.52
N LYS A 496 11.66 -33.03 -17.63
CA LYS A 496 10.74 -33.56 -18.66
C LYS A 496 10.94 -32.93 -20.04
N ASN A 497 11.51 -31.77 -20.15
CA ASN A 497 11.81 -31.08 -21.40
C ASN A 497 13.22 -31.38 -21.94
N LYS A 498 14.00 -32.25 -21.30
CA LYS A 498 15.33 -32.68 -21.73
C LYS A 498 15.36 -34.20 -22.06
N GLY A 499 14.27 -34.88 -22.06
CA GLY A 499 14.06 -36.22 -22.57
C GLY A 499 12.93 -36.22 -23.61
#